data_be3f24421061635647a75780a058f9d1
#
_entry.id   be3f24421061635647a75780a058f9d1
#
_cell.length_a   1.000
_cell.length_b   1.000
_cell.length_c   1.000
_cell.angle_alpha   90.00
_cell.angle_beta   90.00
_cell.angle_gamma   90.00
#
_symmetry.space_group_name_H-M   'P 1'
#
loop_
_entity.id
_entity.type
_entity.pdbx_description
1 polymer ?
#
loop_
_entity_poly.entity_id
_entity_poly.type
_entity_poly.pdbx_seq_one_letter_code
_entity_poly.pdbx_strand_id
1 'polypeptide(L)'
;MADLNRPEPISTDPIPPGQITGLILAGGRGSRMGGVDKGLQNHQGMPLALHAMLRLQPQVGHLMINANRNLGAYDSMGVPVWPDAMAAGSESYPGPLAGFLAGLEHCETPYLVTVPCDTPNFPADLVARLAQALVTEDAELAIAATREDGQLQVQPVFCLMATSLLESLVAFTQGGQRKIDRWTGSHRCATVVFDDAAAFANANTLDELQRLQPK
;
A
#
# COMPACT_ATOMS: atom_id res chain seq x y z
N MET A 1 45.91 8.98 -9.48
CA MET A 1 45.19 8.40 -8.35
C MET A 1 43.79 8.95 -8.45
N ALA A 2 42.84 8.11 -8.91
CA ALA A 2 41.45 8.50 -9.00
C ALA A 2 40.87 8.51 -7.59
N ASP A 3 40.13 9.57 -7.25
CA ASP A 3 39.50 9.79 -5.96
C ASP A 3 38.28 8.81 -5.86
N LEU A 4 38.52 7.65 -5.20
CA LEU A 4 37.54 6.56 -5.03
C LEU A 4 36.44 6.87 -4.00
N ASN A 5 36.37 8.13 -3.53
CA ASN A 5 35.48 8.50 -2.44
C ASN A 5 34.47 9.60 -2.83
N ARG A 6 34.16 9.74 -4.11
CA ARG A 6 33.08 10.63 -4.54
C ARG A 6 31.79 9.82 -4.46
N PRO A 7 30.79 10.21 -3.63
CA PRO A 7 29.49 9.54 -3.67
C PRO A 7 28.93 9.68 -5.09
N GLU A 8 28.44 8.58 -5.63
CA GLU A 8 27.75 8.61 -6.91
C GLU A 8 26.60 9.63 -6.84
N PRO A 9 26.39 10.43 -7.90
CA PRO A 9 25.29 11.36 -7.90
C PRO A 9 23.98 10.57 -7.74
N ILE A 10 23.14 10.98 -6.79
CA ILE A 10 21.81 10.44 -6.59
C ILE A 10 21.08 10.57 -7.94
N SER A 11 20.64 9.44 -8.49
CA SER A 11 19.83 9.46 -9.70
C SER A 11 18.60 10.32 -9.47
N THR A 12 18.41 11.34 -10.30
CA THR A 12 17.21 12.18 -10.29
C THR A 12 16.15 11.67 -11.26
N ASP A 13 16.43 10.57 -11.94
CA ASP A 13 15.52 9.99 -12.90
C ASP A 13 14.29 9.39 -12.19
N PRO A 14 13.08 9.64 -12.72
CA PRO A 14 11.87 9.10 -12.11
C PRO A 14 11.86 7.57 -12.19
N ILE A 15 11.38 6.91 -11.12
CA ILE A 15 11.18 5.45 -11.10
C ILE A 15 10.08 5.11 -12.11
N PRO A 16 10.38 4.34 -13.17
CA PRO A 16 9.37 4.00 -14.17
C PRO A 16 8.32 3.03 -13.60
N PRO A 17 7.05 3.09 -14.03
CA PRO A 17 5.99 2.19 -13.58
C PRO A 17 6.35 0.70 -13.68
N GLY A 18 7.12 0.30 -14.70
CA GLY A 18 7.58 -1.08 -14.89
C GLY A 18 8.50 -1.62 -13.78
N GLN A 19 9.05 -0.76 -12.94
CA GLN A 19 9.85 -1.13 -11.76
C GLN A 19 9.04 -1.17 -10.46
N ILE A 20 7.74 -0.97 -10.53
CA ILE A 20 6.86 -0.91 -9.37
C ILE A 20 5.78 -1.98 -9.47
N THR A 21 5.66 -2.81 -8.45
CA THR A 21 4.52 -3.70 -8.25
C THR A 21 3.51 -3.05 -7.32
N GLY A 22 2.24 -3.03 -7.72
CA GLY A 22 1.12 -2.58 -6.89
C GLY A 22 0.53 -3.72 -6.08
N LEU A 23 0.32 -3.53 -4.78
CA LEU A 23 -0.34 -4.45 -3.88
C LEU A 23 -1.64 -3.85 -3.35
N ILE A 24 -2.76 -4.51 -3.62
CA ILE A 24 -4.05 -4.15 -3.04
C ILE A 24 -4.26 -4.95 -1.76
N LEU A 25 -4.37 -4.26 -0.63
CA LEU A 25 -4.58 -4.87 0.68
C LEU A 25 -6.07 -5.12 0.94
N ALA A 26 -6.47 -6.37 0.85
CA ALA A 26 -7.83 -6.85 1.10
C ALA A 26 -7.93 -7.84 2.28
N GLY A 27 -6.84 -8.09 3.00
CA GLY A 27 -6.71 -9.10 4.06
C GLY A 27 -7.41 -8.78 5.39
N GLY A 28 -8.12 -7.66 5.53
CA GLY A 28 -8.74 -7.21 6.78
C GLY A 28 -9.83 -8.14 7.31
N ARG A 29 -9.93 -8.30 8.66
CA ARG A 29 -10.93 -9.17 9.32
C ARG A 29 -12.39 -8.75 9.14
N GLY A 30 -12.67 -7.51 8.69
CA GLY A 30 -14.04 -6.99 8.53
C GLY A 30 -14.88 -7.00 9.81
N SER A 31 -14.26 -7.06 10.99
CA SER A 31 -14.93 -7.25 12.29
C SER A 31 -15.99 -6.19 12.61
N ARG A 32 -15.81 -4.96 12.12
CA ARG A 32 -16.76 -3.86 12.30
C ARG A 32 -17.99 -3.94 11.40
N MET A 33 -17.94 -4.77 10.34
CA MET A 33 -19.02 -5.00 9.38
C MET A 33 -19.59 -6.43 9.47
N GLY A 34 -19.63 -7.02 10.68
CA GLY A 34 -20.18 -8.38 10.87
C GLY A 34 -19.39 -9.49 10.18
N GLY A 35 -18.08 -9.31 9.93
CA GLY A 35 -17.23 -10.30 9.27
C GLY A 35 -17.30 -10.27 7.74
N VAL A 36 -17.96 -9.29 7.16
CA VAL A 36 -18.07 -9.12 5.71
C VAL A 36 -16.70 -8.79 5.10
N ASP A 37 -16.40 -9.38 3.94
CA ASP A 37 -15.20 -9.07 3.17
C ASP A 37 -15.37 -7.73 2.46
N LYS A 38 -14.63 -6.71 2.94
CA LYS A 38 -14.75 -5.35 2.43
C LYS A 38 -14.39 -5.24 0.95
N GLY A 39 -13.32 -5.90 0.54
CA GLY A 39 -12.85 -5.84 -0.85
C GLY A 39 -13.87 -6.36 -1.85
N LEU A 40 -14.77 -7.25 -1.41
CA LEU A 40 -15.84 -7.81 -2.25
C LEU A 40 -17.17 -7.05 -2.15
N GLN A 41 -17.25 -5.99 -1.31
CA GLN A 41 -18.45 -5.17 -1.26
C GLN A 41 -18.66 -4.43 -2.56
N ASN A 42 -19.92 -4.46 -3.02
CA ASN A 42 -20.30 -3.77 -4.25
C ASN A 42 -20.37 -2.26 -4.04
N HIS A 43 -19.65 -1.54 -4.88
CA HIS A 43 -19.71 -0.09 -5.02
C HIS A 43 -19.90 0.23 -6.50
N GLN A 44 -20.99 0.92 -6.86
CA GLN A 44 -21.29 1.29 -8.27
C GLN A 44 -21.26 0.10 -9.25
N GLY A 45 -21.74 -1.06 -8.83
CA GLY A 45 -21.82 -2.25 -9.68
C GLY A 45 -20.58 -3.15 -9.67
N MET A 46 -19.50 -2.78 -9.00
CA MET A 46 -18.23 -3.55 -8.95
C MET A 46 -17.72 -3.71 -7.51
N PRO A 47 -16.94 -4.77 -7.21
CA PRO A 47 -16.23 -4.90 -5.93
C PRO A 47 -15.25 -3.75 -5.67
N LEU A 48 -15.11 -3.33 -4.40
CA LEU A 48 -14.15 -2.29 -4.01
C LEU A 48 -12.71 -2.61 -4.41
N ALA A 49 -12.28 -3.87 -4.27
CA ALA A 49 -10.95 -4.30 -4.68
C ALA A 49 -10.74 -4.13 -6.20
N LEU A 50 -11.77 -4.34 -7.01
CA LEU A 50 -11.70 -4.13 -8.45
C LEU A 50 -11.60 -2.63 -8.79
N HIS A 51 -12.29 -1.75 -8.05
CA HIS A 51 -12.10 -0.30 -8.20
C HIS A 51 -10.66 0.11 -7.89
N ALA A 52 -10.12 -0.36 -6.76
CA ALA A 52 -8.72 -0.08 -6.39
C ALA A 52 -7.74 -0.61 -7.44
N MET A 53 -8.00 -1.81 -7.98
CA MET A 53 -7.19 -2.41 -9.05
C MET A 53 -7.19 -1.57 -10.32
N LEU A 54 -8.35 -1.20 -10.83
CA LEU A 54 -8.49 -0.37 -12.04
C LEU A 54 -7.83 1.01 -11.88
N ARG A 55 -7.84 1.54 -10.66
CA ARG A 55 -7.22 2.82 -10.34
C ARG A 55 -5.70 2.74 -10.23
N LEU A 56 -5.17 1.62 -9.73
CA LEU A 56 -3.73 1.41 -9.54
C LEU A 56 -3.04 0.93 -10.82
N GLN A 57 -3.72 0.12 -11.63
CA GLN A 57 -3.16 -0.52 -12.82
C GLN A 57 -2.42 0.43 -13.79
N PRO A 58 -2.92 1.64 -14.12
CA PRO A 58 -2.21 2.55 -15.01
C PRO A 58 -0.97 3.20 -14.38
N GLN A 59 -0.76 3.04 -13.07
CA GLN A 59 0.32 3.68 -12.32
C GLN A 59 1.52 2.75 -12.06
N VAL A 60 1.38 1.43 -12.33
CA VAL A 60 2.38 0.39 -12.00
C VAL A 60 2.58 -0.58 -13.14
N GLY A 61 3.69 -1.35 -13.12
CA GLY A 61 3.96 -2.37 -14.14
C GLY A 61 3.29 -3.71 -13.85
N HIS A 62 3.15 -4.05 -12.57
CA HIS A 62 2.59 -5.31 -12.10
C HIS A 62 1.60 -5.06 -10.99
N LEU A 63 0.62 -5.98 -10.83
CA LEU A 63 -0.38 -5.93 -9.76
C LEU A 63 -0.49 -7.26 -9.06
N MET A 64 -0.78 -7.22 -7.76
CA MET A 64 -1.18 -8.37 -6.95
C MET A 64 -2.16 -7.93 -5.85
N ILE A 65 -2.87 -8.90 -5.28
CA ILE A 65 -3.82 -8.70 -4.19
C ILE A 65 -3.34 -9.50 -2.98
N ASN A 66 -3.38 -8.89 -1.80
CA ASN A 66 -3.26 -9.60 -0.54
C ASN A 66 -4.66 -9.84 0.03
N ALA A 67 -5.04 -11.10 0.21
CA ALA A 67 -6.33 -11.50 0.79
C ALA A 67 -6.20 -12.78 1.60
N ASN A 68 -6.98 -12.91 2.68
CA ASN A 68 -6.94 -14.07 3.60
C ASN A 68 -8.19 -14.94 3.52
N ARG A 69 -9.18 -14.53 2.74
CA ARG A 69 -10.49 -15.18 2.58
C ARG A 69 -10.96 -15.01 1.16
N ASN A 70 -11.95 -15.84 0.77
CA ASN A 70 -12.59 -15.74 -0.55
C ASN A 70 -11.59 -15.68 -1.70
N LEU A 71 -10.46 -16.38 -1.59
CA LEU A 71 -9.34 -16.31 -2.53
C LEU A 71 -9.80 -16.51 -3.97
N GLY A 72 -10.70 -17.47 -4.24
CA GLY A 72 -11.22 -17.69 -5.58
C GLY A 72 -11.97 -16.50 -6.19
N ALA A 73 -12.60 -15.65 -5.35
CA ALA A 73 -13.24 -14.42 -5.84
C ALA A 73 -12.19 -13.37 -6.25
N TYR A 74 -11.09 -13.27 -5.52
CA TYR A 74 -9.99 -12.38 -5.88
C TYR A 74 -9.19 -12.92 -7.07
N ASP A 75 -8.94 -14.24 -7.15
CA ASP A 75 -8.28 -14.87 -8.29
C ASP A 75 -9.02 -14.60 -9.60
N SER A 76 -10.36 -14.53 -9.55
CA SER A 76 -11.19 -14.20 -10.72
C SER A 76 -10.97 -12.77 -11.27
N MET A 77 -10.29 -11.89 -10.53
CA MET A 77 -9.90 -10.55 -10.99
C MET A 77 -8.68 -10.57 -11.91
N GLY A 78 -8.01 -11.73 -12.08
CA GLY A 78 -6.96 -11.94 -13.08
C GLY A 78 -5.56 -11.44 -12.69
N VAL A 79 -5.30 -11.25 -11.41
CA VAL A 79 -3.97 -10.93 -10.86
C VAL A 79 -3.59 -11.91 -9.75
N PRO A 80 -2.29 -12.14 -9.46
CA PRO A 80 -1.86 -13.01 -8.38
C PRO A 80 -2.44 -12.60 -7.02
N VAL A 81 -2.86 -13.60 -6.23
CA VAL A 81 -3.44 -13.38 -4.90
C VAL A 81 -2.60 -14.10 -3.85
N TRP A 82 -2.16 -13.38 -2.84
CA TRP A 82 -1.30 -13.88 -1.79
C TRP A 82 -1.94 -13.69 -0.41
N PRO A 83 -2.07 -14.73 0.41
CA PRO A 83 -2.48 -14.57 1.81
C PRO A 83 -1.37 -13.93 2.64
N ASP A 84 -1.72 -13.46 3.84
CA ASP A 84 -0.73 -12.98 4.79
C ASP A 84 0.32 -14.06 5.07
N ALA A 85 1.59 -13.65 5.13
CA ALA A 85 2.64 -14.51 5.61
C ALA A 85 2.40 -14.84 7.10
N MET A 86 2.06 -16.09 7.39
CA MET A 86 1.81 -16.55 8.76
C MET A 86 3.14 -16.72 9.47
N ALA A 87 3.39 -15.94 10.51
CA ALA A 87 4.45 -16.29 11.46
C ALA A 87 4.12 -17.62 12.10
N ALA A 88 5.02 -18.60 12.01
CA ALA A 88 4.83 -19.94 12.55
C ALA A 88 4.38 -19.88 14.02
N GLY A 89 3.18 -20.40 14.33
CA GLY A 89 2.63 -20.46 15.69
C GLY A 89 1.81 -19.23 16.14
N SER A 90 1.47 -18.29 15.26
CA SER A 90 0.66 -17.12 15.60
C SER A 90 -0.78 -17.26 15.10
N GLU A 91 -1.76 -17.27 16.00
CA GLU A 91 -3.19 -17.15 15.67
C GLU A 91 -3.62 -15.71 15.35
N SER A 92 -2.72 -14.74 15.42
CA SER A 92 -3.03 -13.32 15.36
C SER A 92 -2.44 -12.68 14.12
N TYR A 93 -3.30 -12.20 13.23
CA TYR A 93 -2.91 -11.36 12.10
C TYR A 93 -2.39 -10.00 12.60
N PRO A 94 -1.16 -9.61 12.30
CA PRO A 94 -0.54 -8.40 12.85
C PRO A 94 -0.98 -7.10 12.13
N GLY A 95 -2.17 -7.05 11.54
CA GLY A 95 -2.67 -5.87 10.83
C GLY A 95 -2.03 -5.71 9.44
N PRO A 96 -1.91 -4.45 8.90
CA PRO A 96 -1.47 -4.24 7.52
C PRO A 96 -0.03 -4.68 7.25
N LEU A 97 0.83 -4.80 8.27
CA LEU A 97 2.23 -5.23 8.09
C LEU A 97 2.35 -6.69 7.60
N ALA A 98 1.37 -7.56 7.89
CA ALA A 98 1.38 -8.93 7.35
C ALA A 98 1.15 -8.92 5.84
N GLY A 99 0.26 -8.06 5.36
CA GLY A 99 0.06 -7.85 3.94
C GLY A 99 1.28 -7.23 3.26
N PHE A 100 1.95 -6.26 3.92
CA PHE A 100 3.21 -5.71 3.42
C PHE A 100 4.27 -6.78 3.28
N LEU A 101 4.42 -7.64 4.30
CA LEU A 101 5.38 -8.72 4.29
C LEU A 101 5.10 -9.69 3.14
N ALA A 102 3.84 -10.17 3.01
CA ALA A 102 3.44 -11.02 1.90
C ALA A 102 3.72 -10.36 0.53
N GLY A 103 3.44 -9.04 0.42
CA GLY A 103 3.74 -8.28 -0.77
C GLY A 103 5.22 -8.23 -1.11
N LEU A 104 6.08 -7.93 -0.12
CA LEU A 104 7.54 -7.87 -0.32
C LEU A 104 8.13 -9.25 -0.65
N GLU A 105 7.62 -10.33 -0.05
CA GLU A 105 8.08 -11.71 -0.33
C GLU A 105 7.80 -12.15 -1.78
N HIS A 106 6.74 -11.63 -2.40
CA HIS A 106 6.30 -11.99 -3.74
C HIS A 106 6.55 -10.89 -4.79
N CYS A 107 7.19 -9.78 -4.40
CA CYS A 107 7.49 -8.68 -5.31
C CYS A 107 8.74 -8.99 -6.13
N GLU A 108 8.59 -9.04 -7.45
CA GLU A 108 9.70 -9.29 -8.39
C GLU A 108 10.34 -7.99 -8.93
N THR A 109 9.78 -6.84 -8.58
CA THR A 109 10.30 -5.53 -9.01
C THR A 109 11.07 -4.84 -7.89
N PRO A 110 11.92 -3.83 -8.18
CA PRO A 110 12.67 -3.11 -7.15
C PRO A 110 11.82 -2.39 -6.09
N TYR A 111 10.56 -2.06 -6.43
CA TYR A 111 9.67 -1.31 -5.55
C TYR A 111 8.30 -1.95 -5.43
N LEU A 112 7.73 -1.86 -4.23
CA LEU A 112 6.35 -2.24 -3.91
C LEU A 112 5.57 -0.99 -3.51
N VAL A 113 4.39 -0.75 -4.11
CA VAL A 113 3.42 0.22 -3.61
C VAL A 113 2.20 -0.48 -3.06
N THR A 114 1.75 -0.08 -1.88
CA THR A 114 0.56 -0.63 -1.23
C THR A 114 -0.59 0.36 -1.24
N VAL A 115 -1.81 -0.13 -1.46
CA VAL A 115 -3.05 0.63 -1.33
C VAL A 115 -4.13 -0.24 -0.66
N PRO A 116 -5.02 0.31 0.18
CA PRO A 116 -6.12 -0.44 0.75
C PRO A 116 -7.25 -0.62 -0.29
N CYS A 117 -7.97 -1.73 -0.22
CA CYS A 117 -9.09 -2.01 -1.13
C CYS A 117 -10.32 -1.14 -0.86
N ASP A 118 -10.42 -0.55 0.34
CA ASP A 118 -11.59 0.21 0.80
C ASP A 118 -11.47 1.73 0.57
N THR A 119 -10.48 2.18 -0.21
CA THR A 119 -10.30 3.58 -0.60
C THR A 119 -10.27 3.68 -2.13
N PRO A 120 -11.41 3.58 -2.82
CA PRO A 120 -11.45 3.43 -4.26
C PRO A 120 -11.06 4.68 -5.05
N ASN A 121 -11.04 5.86 -4.40
CA ASN A 121 -10.88 7.15 -5.06
C ASN A 121 -9.49 7.78 -4.89
N PHE A 122 -8.49 7.05 -4.38
CA PHE A 122 -7.14 7.59 -4.19
C PHE A 122 -6.60 8.24 -5.48
N PRO A 123 -5.67 9.24 -5.39
CA PRO A 123 -5.22 10.03 -6.54
C PRO A 123 -4.65 9.18 -7.69
N ALA A 124 -4.94 9.58 -8.94
CA ALA A 124 -4.42 8.90 -10.13
C ALA A 124 -2.91 9.16 -10.35
N ASP A 125 -2.34 10.12 -9.64
CA ASP A 125 -0.91 10.47 -9.62
C ASP A 125 -0.21 10.01 -8.33
N LEU A 126 -0.88 9.17 -7.52
CA LEU A 126 -0.36 8.70 -6.23
C LEU A 126 1.06 8.14 -6.35
N VAL A 127 1.22 7.13 -7.23
CA VAL A 127 2.49 6.40 -7.36
C VAL A 127 3.59 7.31 -7.90
N ALA A 128 3.29 8.14 -8.90
CA ALA A 128 4.25 9.06 -9.49
C ALA A 128 4.79 10.06 -8.44
N ARG A 129 3.90 10.59 -7.58
CA ARG A 129 4.29 11.54 -6.52
C ARG A 129 5.10 10.88 -5.41
N LEU A 130 4.72 9.66 -5.00
CA LEU A 130 5.49 8.88 -4.02
C LEU A 130 6.88 8.53 -4.56
N ALA A 131 6.96 8.09 -5.83
CA ALA A 131 8.21 7.75 -6.50
C ALA A 131 9.14 8.97 -6.64
N GLN A 132 8.58 10.13 -7.00
CA GLN A 132 9.34 11.37 -7.08
C GLN A 132 9.92 11.77 -5.72
N ALA A 133 9.15 11.69 -4.65
CA ALA A 133 9.61 12.03 -3.29
C ALA A 133 10.70 11.06 -2.82
N LEU A 134 10.53 9.76 -3.09
CA LEU A 134 11.50 8.73 -2.74
C LEU A 134 12.88 9.04 -3.34
N VAL A 135 12.93 9.42 -4.63
CA VAL A 135 14.17 9.77 -5.33
C VAL A 135 14.72 11.11 -4.82
N THR A 136 13.86 12.14 -4.71
CA THR A 136 14.30 13.50 -4.35
C THR A 136 14.86 13.60 -2.95
N GLU A 137 14.31 12.83 -2.00
CA GLU A 137 14.70 12.84 -0.59
C GLU A 137 15.69 11.73 -0.22
N ASP A 138 16.19 10.95 -1.20
CA ASP A 138 17.03 9.75 -0.97
C ASP A 138 16.40 8.83 0.10
N ALA A 139 15.08 8.64 -0.02
CA ALA A 139 14.31 7.87 0.95
C ALA A 139 14.26 6.37 0.59
N GLU A 140 14.05 5.51 1.60
CA GLU A 140 13.86 4.07 1.43
C GLU A 140 12.40 3.73 1.21
N LEU A 141 11.51 4.61 1.70
CA LEU A 141 10.07 4.52 1.50
C LEU A 141 9.43 5.91 1.47
N ALA A 142 8.26 6.03 0.84
CA ALA A 142 7.46 7.25 0.78
C ALA A 142 6.01 6.93 1.15
N ILE A 143 5.41 7.74 2.01
CA ILE A 143 4.03 7.58 2.47
C ILE A 143 3.18 8.78 2.10
N ALA A 144 1.90 8.53 1.82
CA ALA A 144 0.94 9.60 1.60
C ALA A 144 0.51 10.23 2.93
N ALA A 145 0.18 11.53 2.87
CA ALA A 145 -0.46 12.25 3.97
C ALA A 145 -1.49 13.23 3.41
N THR A 146 -2.46 13.61 4.24
CA THR A 146 -3.48 14.61 3.93
C THR A 146 -3.46 15.71 4.98
N ARG A 147 -4.16 16.83 4.72
CA ARG A 147 -4.38 17.86 5.72
C ARG A 147 -5.87 17.92 6.06
N GLU A 148 -6.18 17.73 7.34
CA GLU A 148 -7.53 17.88 7.88
C GLU A 148 -7.48 18.89 9.02
N ASP A 149 -8.31 19.92 8.96
CA ASP A 149 -8.34 21.01 9.95
C ASP A 149 -6.96 21.63 10.27
N GLY A 150 -6.09 21.71 9.24
CA GLY A 150 -4.72 22.22 9.36
C GLY A 150 -3.71 21.22 9.95
N GLN A 151 -4.14 20.04 10.38
CA GLN A 151 -3.28 18.98 10.91
C GLN A 151 -2.90 17.97 9.83
N LEU A 152 -1.65 17.50 9.90
CA LEU A 152 -1.16 16.46 9.01
C LEU A 152 -1.69 15.09 9.47
N GLN A 153 -2.40 14.40 8.58
CA GLN A 153 -2.88 13.05 8.77
C GLN A 153 -2.11 12.10 7.86
N VAL A 154 -1.28 11.26 8.44
CA VAL A 154 -0.51 10.26 7.70
C VAL A 154 -1.41 9.12 7.26
N GLN A 155 -1.25 8.67 6.01
CA GLN A 155 -1.97 7.56 5.38
C GLN A 155 -1.00 6.38 5.16
N PRO A 156 -0.54 5.68 6.22
CA PRO A 156 0.64 4.82 6.17
C PRO A 156 0.44 3.54 5.34
N VAL A 157 -0.80 3.22 4.98
CA VAL A 157 -1.12 2.09 4.08
C VAL A 157 -0.88 2.46 2.61
N PHE A 158 -0.89 3.75 2.26
CA PHE A 158 -0.45 4.25 0.96
C PHE A 158 1.05 4.50 1.00
N CYS A 159 1.81 3.45 0.74
CA CYS A 159 3.25 3.43 0.91
C CYS A 159 3.94 2.84 -0.32
N LEU A 160 4.90 3.58 -0.88
CA LEU A 160 5.87 3.07 -1.85
C LEU A 160 7.17 2.76 -1.10
N MET A 161 7.71 1.57 -1.27
CA MET A 161 8.89 1.12 -0.54
C MET A 161 9.83 0.30 -1.43
N ALA A 162 11.13 0.37 -1.15
CA ALA A 162 12.11 -0.51 -1.76
C ALA A 162 11.95 -1.95 -1.25
N THR A 163 12.07 -2.93 -2.15
CA THR A 163 11.95 -4.36 -1.78
C THR A 163 13.09 -4.84 -0.89
N SER A 164 14.22 -4.12 -0.88
CA SER A 164 15.33 -4.36 0.07
C SER A 164 14.94 -4.22 1.54
N LEU A 165 13.77 -3.62 1.84
CA LEU A 165 13.24 -3.48 3.20
C LEU A 165 12.61 -4.77 3.76
N LEU A 166 12.53 -5.85 2.98
CA LEU A 166 11.94 -7.13 3.40
C LEU A 166 12.55 -7.64 4.71
N GLU A 167 13.88 -7.73 4.80
CA GLU A 167 14.56 -8.24 5.99
C GLU A 167 14.29 -7.39 7.24
N SER A 168 14.24 -6.06 7.07
CA SER A 168 13.90 -5.13 8.14
C SER A 168 12.46 -5.39 8.65
N LEU A 169 11.50 -5.59 7.73
CA LEU A 169 10.12 -5.85 8.12
C LEU A 169 9.96 -7.21 8.80
N VAL A 170 10.68 -8.24 8.33
CA VAL A 170 10.74 -9.55 8.99
C VAL A 170 11.24 -9.40 10.43
N ALA A 171 12.38 -8.76 10.63
CA ALA A 171 12.95 -8.55 11.96
C ALA A 171 12.00 -7.76 12.88
N PHE A 172 11.36 -6.72 12.36
CA PHE A 172 10.41 -5.90 13.11
C PHE A 172 9.18 -6.71 13.58
N THR A 173 8.60 -7.53 12.70
CA THR A 173 7.41 -8.34 13.01
C THR A 173 7.75 -9.52 13.94
N GLN A 174 8.92 -10.16 13.77
CA GLN A 174 9.44 -11.20 14.67
C GLN A 174 9.72 -10.65 16.07
N GLY A 175 10.12 -9.39 16.19
CA GLY A 175 10.25 -8.67 17.45
C GLY A 175 8.91 -8.37 18.15
N GLY A 176 7.77 -8.87 17.63
CA GLY A 176 6.44 -8.70 18.20
C GLY A 176 5.83 -7.32 17.96
N GLN A 177 6.47 -6.48 17.19
CA GLN A 177 5.98 -5.14 16.87
C GLN A 177 4.96 -5.19 15.72
N ARG A 178 3.93 -4.30 15.78
CA ARG A 178 2.77 -4.36 14.86
C ARG A 178 2.33 -3.01 14.33
N LYS A 179 2.90 -1.90 14.83
CA LYS A 179 2.51 -0.55 14.42
C LYS A 179 3.29 -0.14 13.19
N ILE A 180 2.58 0.11 12.09
CA ILE A 180 3.17 0.54 10.83
C ILE A 180 3.97 1.83 10.98
N ASP A 181 3.45 2.81 11.75
CA ASP A 181 4.11 4.10 11.97
C ASP A 181 5.49 3.95 12.64
N ARG A 182 5.64 2.95 13.52
CA ARG A 182 6.94 2.67 14.15
C ARG A 182 7.93 2.08 13.18
N TRP A 183 7.47 1.20 12.29
CA TRP A 183 8.34 0.60 11.28
C TRP A 183 8.76 1.63 10.23
N THR A 184 7.81 2.37 9.66
CA THR A 184 8.12 3.41 8.68
C THR A 184 9.01 4.51 9.27
N GLY A 185 8.79 4.91 10.53
CA GLY A 185 9.60 5.89 11.24
C GLY A 185 11.02 5.43 11.61
N SER A 186 11.36 4.13 11.43
CA SER A 186 12.73 3.62 11.63
C SER A 186 13.59 3.69 10.35
N HIS A 187 13.02 4.15 9.25
CA HIS A 187 13.65 4.28 7.93
C HIS A 187 13.69 5.73 7.46
N ARG A 188 14.50 6.02 6.43
CA ARG A 188 14.41 7.29 5.71
C ARG A 188 13.08 7.30 4.94
N CYS A 189 12.11 8.03 5.49
CA CYS A 189 10.74 8.06 5.02
C CYS A 189 10.37 9.44 4.50
N ALA A 190 10.07 9.55 3.21
CA ALA A 190 9.49 10.74 2.61
C ALA A 190 7.98 10.81 2.91
N THR A 191 7.46 12.01 3.15
CA THR A 191 6.02 12.23 3.38
C THR A 191 5.44 13.13 2.31
N VAL A 192 4.54 12.60 1.49
CA VAL A 192 3.91 13.32 0.37
C VAL A 192 2.52 13.79 0.76
N VAL A 193 2.32 15.10 0.82
CA VAL A 193 1.03 15.69 1.18
C VAL A 193 0.15 15.83 -0.05
N PHE A 194 -1.07 15.29 0.03
CA PHE A 194 -2.13 15.43 -0.96
C PHE A 194 -3.20 16.39 -0.44
N ASP A 195 -3.64 17.34 -1.27
CA ASP A 195 -4.57 18.38 -0.86
C ASP A 195 -6.02 17.88 -0.77
N ASP A 196 -6.37 16.85 -1.57
CA ASP A 196 -7.69 16.23 -1.54
C ASP A 196 -7.76 15.11 -0.49
N ALA A 197 -8.09 15.46 0.74
CA ALA A 197 -8.29 14.49 1.81
C ALA A 197 -9.46 13.53 1.54
N ALA A 198 -10.48 13.96 0.80
CA ALA A 198 -11.64 13.13 0.47
C ALA A 198 -11.26 11.95 -0.44
N ALA A 199 -10.21 12.09 -1.26
CA ALA A 199 -9.68 11.00 -2.08
C ALA A 199 -9.15 9.82 -1.24
N PHE A 200 -8.79 10.03 0.02
CA PHE A 200 -8.31 9.02 0.96
C PHE A 200 -9.39 8.51 1.92
N ALA A 201 -10.65 8.89 1.70
CA ALA A 201 -11.75 8.44 2.54
C ALA A 201 -12.00 6.94 2.38
N ASN A 202 -12.06 6.22 3.52
CA ASN A 202 -12.36 4.79 3.55
C ASN A 202 -13.86 4.54 3.43
N ALA A 203 -14.23 3.54 2.66
CA ALA A 203 -15.57 3.00 2.60
C ALA A 203 -15.78 1.96 3.72
N ASN A 204 -15.97 2.40 4.97
CA ASN A 204 -16.08 1.51 6.15
C ASN A 204 -17.50 1.02 6.42
N THR A 205 -18.53 1.72 5.91
CA THR A 205 -19.94 1.39 6.07
C THR A 205 -20.68 1.47 4.74
N LEU A 206 -21.84 0.83 4.64
CA LEU A 206 -22.70 0.96 3.45
C LEU A 206 -23.14 2.41 3.22
N ASP A 207 -23.32 3.19 4.28
CA ASP A 207 -23.68 4.61 4.20
C ASP A 207 -22.51 5.46 3.69
N GLU A 208 -21.27 5.16 4.08
CA GLU A 208 -20.06 5.80 3.56
C GLU A 208 -19.85 5.46 2.10
N LEU A 209 -20.08 4.20 1.71
CA LEU A 209 -20.08 3.78 0.30
C LEU A 209 -21.08 4.58 -0.56
N GLN A 210 -22.27 4.87 -0.03
CA GLN A 210 -23.26 5.70 -0.73
C GLN A 210 -22.81 7.16 -0.86
N ARG A 211 -22.11 7.71 0.13
CA ARG A 211 -21.58 9.09 0.12
C ARG A 211 -20.42 9.29 -0.85
N LEU A 212 -19.68 8.24 -1.18
CA LEU A 212 -18.59 8.27 -2.18
C LEU A 212 -19.11 8.29 -3.62
N GLN A 213 -20.44 8.18 -3.84
CA GLN A 213 -21.02 8.31 -5.17
C GLN A 213 -20.93 9.78 -5.64
N PRO A 214 -20.42 10.05 -6.84
CA PRO A 214 -20.49 11.39 -7.42
C PRO A 214 -21.96 11.80 -7.56
N LYS A 215 -22.28 13.04 -7.18
CA LYS A 215 -23.60 13.64 -7.40
C LYS A 215 -23.84 13.90 -8.87
#